data_7035fe8f0a5c1334f20608fcfd794311
#
_entry.id   7035fe8f0a5c1334f20608fcfd794311
#
_cell.length_a   1.000
_cell.length_b   1.000
_cell.length_c   1.000
_cell.angle_alpha   90.00
_cell.angle_beta   90.00
_cell.angle_gamma   90.00
#
_symmetry.space_group_name_H-M   'P 1'
#
loop_
_entity.id
_entity.type
_entity.pdbx_description
1 polymer ?
#
loop_
_entity_poly.entity_id
_entity_poly.type
_entity_poly.pdbx_seq_one_letter_code
_entity_poly.pdbx_strand_id
1 'polypeptide(L)'
;MRESGILMPVSSLPGPYGIGCFGKAAFQFVDFLSAAGQTIWQLLPLSPTGYGDSPYQSCSAFAGNPYFVDLETLEKEGLLTAADLKAESWGKDPLEVDYGTLYVSRFAVLRKAYAAWRSQCAGLHGCAYYYPDDYYAFTLANEDWLDDYALYMALKAANKMKNWVEWDAPYRRRDKAALAAFAAENEEEIGFWKFVQYKFSVQWQAVKAYANEKGVQILGDIPIYVSADSVDAWVGGKLFELDADGRFARVAGCPPDYFSADGQLWGNPLYDWAYHKKTGYAWWVRRVRHALGIYDLLRIDHFRGFDTYWAIPATSTTARTGKWENGPGMELFDALEAALGKPPIIAEDLGELFPSVRKLLADSTFPGMKVLQFAFGGGDNEYLPHNHVKNGVVYPGTHDNTTLTDWWENGASQKEKATAAAYLHLTSCKPTAKEVAAVKTAAARTALLRAALGSVADRAIIPMYDWLGLGAEAHLNTPGKLGGNWAWRAKAGFDSKALAAQIEAECVVYCRCNADVQNVK
;
A
#
# COMPACT_ATOMS: atom_id res chain seq x y z
N MET A 1 1.42 -2.69 -25.14
CA MET A 1 0.49 -3.81 -24.91
C MET A 1 -0.59 -3.32 -23.97
N ARG A 2 -1.83 -3.80 -24.09
CA ARG A 2 -2.89 -3.46 -23.13
C ARG A 2 -2.86 -4.50 -22.01
N GLU A 3 -2.81 -4.04 -20.77
CA GLU A 3 -2.66 -4.90 -19.61
C GLU A 3 -3.90 -4.81 -18.71
N SER A 4 -4.17 -5.86 -17.96
CA SER A 4 -5.15 -5.85 -16.86
C SER A 4 -4.55 -6.44 -15.61
N GLY A 5 -5.09 -6.00 -14.48
CA GLY A 5 -4.67 -6.46 -13.18
C GLY A 5 -5.77 -6.41 -12.14
N ILE A 6 -5.48 -7.02 -11.01
CA ILE A 6 -6.37 -7.06 -9.86
C ILE A 6 -5.71 -6.38 -8.66
N LEU A 7 -6.45 -5.44 -8.03
CA LEU A 7 -6.09 -4.91 -6.73
C LEU A 7 -6.60 -5.88 -5.64
N MET A 8 -5.67 -6.43 -4.87
CA MET A 8 -5.96 -7.31 -3.74
C MET A 8 -4.86 -7.17 -2.68
N PRO A 9 -5.15 -6.55 -1.53
CA PRO A 9 -4.17 -6.45 -0.44
C PRO A 9 -3.77 -7.83 0.07
N VAL A 10 -2.51 -8.00 0.46
CA VAL A 10 -2.07 -9.25 1.10
C VAL A 10 -2.89 -9.54 2.36
N SER A 11 -3.17 -8.51 3.17
CA SER A 11 -4.00 -8.63 4.38
C SER A 11 -5.39 -9.23 4.12
N SER A 12 -5.93 -9.01 2.91
CA SER A 12 -7.27 -9.47 2.52
C SER A 12 -7.29 -10.92 2.01
N LEU A 13 -6.14 -11.58 1.84
CA LEU A 13 -6.10 -12.99 1.47
C LEU A 13 -6.64 -13.87 2.62
N PRO A 14 -7.33 -14.98 2.30
CA PRO A 14 -7.80 -15.91 3.33
C PRO A 14 -6.62 -16.61 4.01
N GLY A 15 -6.82 -17.05 5.25
CA GLY A 15 -5.83 -17.78 6.01
C GLY A 15 -6.28 -18.04 7.45
N PRO A 16 -5.71 -19.03 8.14
CA PRO A 16 -6.18 -19.44 9.46
C PRO A 16 -5.75 -18.51 10.60
N TYR A 17 -4.78 -17.62 10.37
CA TYR A 17 -4.14 -16.83 11.44
C TYR A 17 -4.50 -15.35 11.40
N GLY A 18 -5.77 -15.06 11.18
CA GLY A 18 -6.40 -13.74 11.38
C GLY A 18 -6.10 -12.67 10.32
N ILE A 19 -5.14 -12.90 9.43
CA ILE A 19 -4.76 -11.98 8.35
C ILE A 19 -4.14 -12.77 7.18
N GLY A 20 -4.22 -12.24 5.97
CA GLY A 20 -3.49 -12.77 4.83
C GLY A 20 -1.97 -12.59 4.99
N CYS A 21 -1.19 -13.53 4.46
CA CYS A 21 0.27 -13.56 4.60
C CYS A 21 0.92 -14.17 3.34
N PHE A 22 2.25 -14.26 3.32
CA PHE A 22 3.05 -14.78 2.20
C PHE A 22 3.07 -16.32 2.13
N GLY A 23 1.98 -16.94 2.60
CA GLY A 23 1.79 -18.38 2.61
C GLY A 23 1.01 -18.89 1.41
N LYS A 24 0.44 -20.08 1.57
CA LYS A 24 -0.28 -20.81 0.51
C LYS A 24 -1.29 -19.97 -0.27
N ALA A 25 -2.05 -19.10 0.42
CA ALA A 25 -3.07 -18.28 -0.24
C ALA A 25 -2.48 -17.25 -1.21
N ALA A 26 -1.28 -16.72 -0.93
CA ALA A 26 -0.60 -15.80 -1.85
C ALA A 26 -0.18 -16.51 -3.15
N PHE A 27 0.39 -17.70 -3.06
CA PHE A 27 0.75 -18.51 -4.23
C PHE A 27 -0.48 -18.95 -5.03
N GLN A 28 -1.55 -19.36 -4.35
CA GLN A 28 -2.83 -19.70 -5.01
C GLN A 28 -3.44 -18.50 -5.73
N PHE A 29 -3.33 -17.31 -5.14
CA PHE A 29 -3.81 -16.09 -5.79
C PHE A 29 -2.99 -15.74 -7.04
N VAL A 30 -1.68 -15.97 -7.03
CA VAL A 30 -0.84 -15.85 -8.24
C VAL A 30 -1.29 -16.83 -9.32
N ASP A 31 -1.55 -18.10 -8.97
CA ASP A 31 -2.09 -19.10 -9.93
C ASP A 31 -3.45 -18.65 -10.49
N PHE A 32 -4.32 -18.09 -9.64
CA PHE A 32 -5.61 -17.54 -10.06
C PHE A 32 -5.44 -16.37 -11.02
N LEU A 33 -4.53 -15.41 -10.73
CA LEU A 33 -4.25 -14.28 -11.62
C LEU A 33 -3.78 -14.75 -12.98
N SER A 34 -2.84 -15.68 -13.02
CA SER A 34 -2.33 -16.28 -14.27
C SER A 34 -3.46 -16.96 -15.05
N ALA A 35 -4.28 -17.77 -14.37
CA ALA A 35 -5.42 -18.45 -15.00
C ALA A 35 -6.52 -17.49 -15.46
N ALA A 36 -6.65 -16.32 -14.84
CA ALA A 36 -7.57 -15.25 -15.23
C ALA A 36 -6.99 -14.30 -16.30
N GLY A 37 -5.80 -14.61 -16.86
CA GLY A 37 -5.14 -13.81 -17.89
C GLY A 37 -4.64 -12.45 -17.38
N GLN A 38 -4.49 -12.28 -16.06
CA GLN A 38 -4.03 -11.03 -15.46
C GLN A 38 -2.51 -10.95 -15.46
N THR A 39 -1.99 -9.76 -15.73
CA THR A 39 -0.54 -9.50 -15.77
C THR A 39 -0.05 -8.64 -14.60
N ILE A 40 -0.96 -8.10 -13.78
CA ILE A 40 -0.62 -7.21 -12.67
C ILE A 40 -1.39 -7.62 -11.41
N TRP A 41 -0.65 -7.79 -10.31
CA TRP A 41 -1.19 -7.83 -8.96
C TRP A 41 -0.88 -6.50 -8.26
N GLN A 42 -1.90 -5.66 -8.06
CA GLN A 42 -1.73 -4.44 -7.28
C GLN A 42 -1.92 -4.71 -5.80
N LEU A 43 -0.95 -4.25 -5.03
CA LEU A 43 -0.91 -4.30 -3.56
C LEU A 43 -1.15 -2.90 -2.96
N LEU A 44 -1.46 -2.87 -1.67
CA LEU A 44 -1.27 -1.72 -0.81
C LEU A 44 0.15 -1.75 -0.22
N PRO A 45 0.64 -0.67 0.43
CA PRO A 45 1.97 -0.67 1.04
C PRO A 45 2.20 -1.88 1.94
N LEU A 46 3.32 -2.57 1.76
CA LEU A 46 3.71 -3.74 2.55
C LEU A 46 4.43 -3.36 3.86
N SER A 47 4.49 -2.08 4.18
CA SER A 47 5.17 -1.56 5.37
C SER A 47 4.38 -1.85 6.67
N PRO A 48 5.04 -1.85 7.84
CA PRO A 48 4.37 -2.07 9.12
C PRO A 48 3.26 -1.05 9.36
N THR A 49 2.12 -1.51 9.86
CA THR A 49 1.02 -0.63 10.29
C THR A 49 1.24 -0.15 11.73
N GLY A 50 0.86 1.10 12.00
CA GLY A 50 0.85 1.68 13.33
C GLY A 50 -0.55 1.81 13.90
N TYR A 51 -0.75 2.78 14.79
CA TYR A 51 -2.06 3.11 15.34
C TYR A 51 -3.03 3.52 14.22
N GLY A 52 -4.21 2.90 14.19
CA GLY A 52 -5.22 3.10 13.14
C GLY A 52 -5.10 2.15 11.95
N ASP A 53 -4.15 1.19 12.00
CA ASP A 53 -4.00 0.04 11.10
C ASP A 53 -3.78 0.39 9.61
N SER A 54 -3.61 1.69 9.30
CA SER A 54 -3.40 2.17 7.94
C SER A 54 -2.03 1.77 7.40
N PRO A 55 -1.95 1.13 6.23
CA PRO A 55 -0.67 0.83 5.58
C PRO A 55 0.06 2.10 5.08
N TYR A 56 -0.64 3.25 5.02
CA TYR A 56 -0.06 4.54 4.63
C TYR A 56 0.52 5.33 5.81
N GLN A 57 0.30 4.88 7.06
CA GLN A 57 0.84 5.48 8.28
C GLN A 57 1.84 4.52 8.93
N SER A 58 2.89 4.19 8.21
CA SER A 58 3.89 3.22 8.67
C SER A 58 4.94 3.82 9.59
N CYS A 59 5.41 3.03 10.54
CA CYS A 59 6.56 3.38 11.37
C CYS A 59 7.92 3.28 10.63
N SER A 60 7.94 2.83 9.38
CA SER A 60 9.13 2.80 8.52
C SER A 60 8.77 2.84 7.04
N ALA A 61 9.52 3.60 6.25
CA ALA A 61 9.43 3.62 4.79
C ALA A 61 10.15 2.43 4.11
N PHE A 62 10.91 1.63 4.87
CA PHE A 62 11.76 0.55 4.35
C PHE A 62 11.37 -0.82 4.88
N ALA A 63 10.93 -0.91 6.14
CA ALA A 63 10.62 -2.19 6.77
C ALA A 63 9.34 -2.83 6.22
N GLY A 64 9.31 -4.15 6.21
CA GLY A 64 8.14 -4.95 5.89
C GLY A 64 7.25 -5.23 7.10
N ASN A 65 5.95 -5.42 6.85
CA ASN A 65 4.95 -5.66 7.89
C ASN A 65 5.11 -7.08 8.49
N PRO A 66 5.40 -7.20 9.80
CA PRO A 66 5.51 -8.49 10.47
C PRO A 66 4.27 -9.38 10.36
N TYR A 67 3.11 -8.79 10.16
CA TYR A 67 1.86 -9.55 10.01
C TYR A 67 1.84 -10.42 8.75
N PHE A 68 2.63 -10.11 7.74
CA PHE A 68 2.65 -10.86 6.48
C PHE A 68 3.60 -12.06 6.49
N VAL A 69 4.41 -12.23 7.55
CA VAL A 69 5.24 -13.43 7.72
C VAL A 69 4.33 -14.65 7.89
N ASP A 70 4.45 -15.65 7.03
CA ASP A 70 3.65 -16.87 7.10
C ASP A 70 4.11 -17.78 8.22
N LEU A 71 3.18 -18.10 9.14
CA LEU A 71 3.46 -18.91 10.31
C LEU A 71 3.54 -20.41 9.99
N GLU A 72 2.83 -20.89 8.97
CA GLU A 72 2.93 -22.29 8.52
C GLU A 72 4.32 -22.59 7.93
N THR A 73 4.93 -21.61 7.28
CA THR A 73 6.31 -21.72 6.80
C THR A 73 7.29 -21.80 7.97
N LEU A 74 7.10 -20.98 9.02
CA LEU A 74 7.92 -21.07 10.23
C LEU A 74 7.74 -22.41 10.98
N GLU A 75 6.54 -22.98 10.95
CA GLU A 75 6.28 -24.35 11.49
C GLU A 75 7.05 -25.40 10.69
N LYS A 76 7.02 -25.35 9.35
CA LYS A 76 7.77 -26.26 8.47
C LYS A 76 9.29 -26.14 8.65
N GLU A 77 9.78 -24.97 8.97
CA GLU A 77 11.18 -24.71 9.30
C GLU A 77 11.56 -25.23 10.71
N GLY A 78 10.60 -25.74 11.48
CA GLY A 78 10.82 -26.23 12.85
C GLY A 78 11.01 -25.11 13.88
N LEU A 79 10.61 -23.88 13.55
CA LEU A 79 10.68 -22.71 14.43
C LEU A 79 9.43 -22.55 15.29
N LEU A 80 8.33 -23.20 14.91
CA LEU A 80 7.05 -23.22 15.61
C LEU A 80 6.52 -24.65 15.64
N THR A 81 5.59 -24.90 16.56
CA THR A 81 4.81 -26.13 16.61
C THR A 81 3.33 -25.84 16.40
N ALA A 82 2.55 -26.84 15.97
CA ALA A 82 1.09 -26.72 15.90
C ALA A 82 0.45 -26.35 17.24
N ALA A 83 1.08 -26.70 18.36
CA ALA A 83 0.62 -26.32 19.70
C ALA A 83 0.78 -24.81 19.95
N ASP A 84 1.88 -24.21 19.50
CA ASP A 84 2.11 -22.77 19.60
C ASP A 84 1.04 -21.98 18.87
N LEU A 85 0.67 -22.43 17.66
CA LEU A 85 -0.33 -21.78 16.82
C LEU A 85 -1.75 -21.93 17.39
N LYS A 86 -2.06 -23.07 18.02
CA LYS A 86 -3.37 -23.34 18.65
C LYS A 86 -3.55 -22.63 19.98
N ALA A 87 -2.47 -22.24 20.64
CA ALA A 87 -2.53 -21.57 21.94
C ALA A 87 -3.02 -20.12 21.85
N GLU A 88 -2.98 -19.53 20.65
CA GLU A 88 -3.30 -18.12 20.43
C GLU A 88 -4.69 -17.92 19.80
N SER A 89 -5.25 -16.74 19.99
CA SER A 89 -6.47 -16.28 19.32
C SER A 89 -6.12 -15.51 18.04
N TRP A 90 -6.91 -15.70 16.99
CA TRP A 90 -6.68 -15.08 15.67
C TRP A 90 -7.84 -14.19 15.20
N GLY A 91 -8.69 -13.77 16.13
CA GLY A 91 -9.92 -13.05 15.84
C GLY A 91 -11.15 -13.99 15.78
N LYS A 92 -12.33 -13.39 15.72
CA LYS A 92 -13.60 -14.12 15.74
C LYS A 92 -14.18 -14.36 14.36
N ASP A 93 -14.02 -13.38 13.46
CA ASP A 93 -14.55 -13.44 12.11
C ASP A 93 -13.41 -13.72 11.11
N PRO A 94 -13.48 -14.81 10.34
CA PRO A 94 -12.48 -15.12 9.32
C PRO A 94 -12.51 -14.14 8.12
N LEU A 95 -13.55 -13.32 7.99
CA LEU A 95 -13.72 -12.34 6.93
C LEU A 95 -13.22 -10.93 7.31
N GLU A 96 -12.74 -10.77 8.55
CA GLU A 96 -12.21 -9.50 9.04
C GLU A 96 -10.87 -9.69 9.74
N VAL A 97 -10.01 -8.68 9.65
CA VAL A 97 -8.77 -8.60 10.42
C VAL A 97 -9.06 -7.94 11.76
N ASP A 98 -8.87 -8.69 12.84
CA ASP A 98 -8.89 -8.14 14.22
C ASP A 98 -7.46 -7.72 14.61
N TYR A 99 -7.07 -6.49 14.22
CA TYR A 99 -5.74 -5.97 14.49
C TYR A 99 -5.39 -5.92 15.98
N GLY A 100 -6.36 -5.67 16.85
CA GLY A 100 -6.15 -5.67 18.29
C GLY A 100 -5.74 -7.05 18.82
N THR A 101 -6.41 -8.10 18.38
CA THR A 101 -6.02 -9.50 18.70
C THR A 101 -4.68 -9.85 18.08
N LEU A 102 -4.45 -9.50 16.81
CA LEU A 102 -3.20 -9.80 16.09
C LEU A 102 -1.98 -9.13 16.73
N TYR A 103 -2.13 -7.92 17.21
CA TYR A 103 -1.05 -7.18 17.87
C TYR A 103 -0.46 -7.96 19.07
N VAL A 104 -1.28 -8.73 19.78
CA VAL A 104 -0.84 -9.59 20.89
C VAL A 104 -0.36 -10.94 20.38
N SER A 105 -1.24 -11.68 19.71
CA SER A 105 -1.03 -13.07 19.34
C SER A 105 0.09 -13.26 18.32
N ARG A 106 0.15 -12.40 17.31
CA ARG A 106 1.13 -12.53 16.23
C ARG A 106 2.56 -12.32 16.72
N PHE A 107 2.77 -11.28 17.54
CA PHE A 107 4.09 -11.02 18.09
C PHE A 107 4.50 -12.06 19.14
N ALA A 108 3.56 -12.61 19.94
CA ALA A 108 3.87 -13.69 20.86
C ALA A 108 4.42 -14.91 20.12
N VAL A 109 3.79 -15.30 18.99
CA VAL A 109 4.23 -16.45 18.17
C VAL A 109 5.55 -16.15 17.45
N LEU A 110 5.72 -14.96 16.87
CA LEU A 110 6.97 -14.57 16.20
C LEU A 110 8.16 -14.55 17.17
N ARG A 111 7.95 -14.17 18.44
CA ARG A 111 8.99 -14.25 19.49
C ARG A 111 9.38 -15.69 19.82
N LYS A 112 8.42 -16.62 19.85
CA LYS A 112 8.72 -18.06 20.02
C LYS A 112 9.55 -18.56 18.84
N ALA A 113 9.19 -18.19 17.61
CA ALA A 113 9.96 -18.56 16.42
C ALA A 113 11.39 -18.00 16.47
N TYR A 114 11.57 -16.75 16.89
CA TYR A 114 12.90 -16.16 17.07
C TYR A 114 13.73 -16.89 18.13
N ALA A 115 13.14 -17.23 19.27
CA ALA A 115 13.84 -17.97 20.34
C ALA A 115 14.30 -19.36 19.84
N ALA A 116 13.44 -20.06 19.10
CA ALA A 116 13.78 -21.34 18.48
C ALA A 116 14.92 -21.20 17.47
N TRP A 117 14.84 -20.18 16.60
CA TRP A 117 15.88 -19.90 15.61
C TRP A 117 17.23 -19.56 16.25
N ARG A 118 17.26 -18.70 17.28
CA ARG A 118 18.48 -18.45 18.06
C ARG A 118 19.07 -19.71 18.67
N SER A 119 18.21 -20.58 19.22
CA SER A 119 18.64 -21.86 19.79
C SER A 119 19.28 -22.76 18.75
N GLN A 120 18.74 -22.81 17.53
CA GLN A 120 19.32 -23.56 16.41
C GLN A 120 20.70 -23.01 15.98
N CYS A 121 20.90 -21.69 16.13
CA CYS A 121 22.16 -21.02 15.79
C CYS A 121 23.21 -21.08 16.94
N ALA A 122 22.82 -21.46 18.16
CA ALA A 122 23.70 -21.43 19.32
C ALA A 122 24.77 -22.53 19.29
N GLY A 123 25.99 -22.16 19.63
CA GLY A 123 27.09 -23.12 19.80
C GLY A 123 27.61 -23.77 18.53
N LEU A 124 27.14 -23.38 17.36
CA LEU A 124 27.60 -23.90 16.08
C LEU A 124 28.99 -23.31 15.72
N HIS A 125 29.84 -24.13 15.10
CA HIS A 125 31.18 -23.75 14.63
C HIS A 125 32.06 -23.05 15.69
N GLY A 126 31.86 -23.34 16.99
CA GLY A 126 32.66 -22.75 18.08
C GLY A 126 32.35 -21.29 18.39
N CYS A 127 31.31 -20.73 17.81
CA CYS A 127 30.80 -19.39 18.08
C CYS A 127 29.66 -19.43 19.11
N ALA A 128 29.44 -18.31 19.81
CA ALA A 128 28.26 -18.17 20.67
C ALA A 128 26.96 -18.34 19.86
N TYR A 129 26.91 -17.72 18.68
CA TYR A 129 25.87 -17.88 17.67
C TYR A 129 26.51 -17.92 16.27
N TYR A 130 26.03 -18.81 15.41
CA TYR A 130 26.35 -18.86 14.00
C TYR A 130 25.06 -18.77 13.20
N TYR A 131 24.81 -17.59 12.66
CA TYR A 131 23.62 -17.35 11.83
C TYR A 131 23.86 -17.85 10.40
N PRO A 132 22.78 -18.22 9.67
CA PRO A 132 22.90 -18.60 8.26
C PRO A 132 23.51 -17.51 7.39
N ASP A 133 24.24 -17.91 6.33
CA ASP A 133 24.93 -16.97 5.43
C ASP A 133 23.98 -16.01 4.73
N ASP A 134 22.77 -16.46 4.40
CA ASP A 134 21.71 -15.64 3.80
C ASP A 134 21.16 -14.59 4.77
N TYR A 135 21.15 -14.86 6.08
CA TYR A 135 20.85 -13.85 7.08
C TYR A 135 21.92 -12.74 7.14
N TYR A 136 23.22 -13.14 7.10
CA TYR A 136 24.30 -12.16 7.04
C TYR A 136 24.26 -11.34 5.75
N ALA A 137 24.00 -11.98 4.61
CA ALA A 137 23.83 -11.29 3.35
C ALA A 137 22.65 -10.31 3.39
N PHE A 138 21.52 -10.71 3.98
CA PHE A 138 20.37 -9.83 4.18
C PHE A 138 20.71 -8.63 5.07
N THR A 139 21.35 -8.84 6.22
CA THR A 139 21.67 -7.74 7.15
C THR A 139 22.66 -6.76 6.53
N LEU A 140 23.68 -7.24 5.82
CA LEU A 140 24.63 -6.41 5.10
C LEU A 140 23.98 -5.61 3.96
N ALA A 141 23.13 -6.23 3.18
CA ALA A 141 22.44 -5.57 2.07
C ALA A 141 21.44 -4.48 2.53
N ASN A 142 21.05 -4.50 3.80
CA ASN A 142 20.05 -3.60 4.38
C ASN A 142 20.59 -2.78 5.57
N GLU A 143 21.92 -2.72 5.77
CA GLU A 143 22.56 -2.04 6.90
C GLU A 143 22.19 -0.55 7.01
N ASP A 144 21.85 0.07 5.87
CA ASP A 144 21.53 1.49 5.75
C ASP A 144 20.18 1.89 6.39
N TRP A 145 19.33 0.90 6.76
CA TRP A 145 18.05 1.14 7.42
C TRP A 145 17.72 0.15 8.54
N LEU A 146 18.16 -1.11 8.41
CA LEU A 146 17.73 -2.22 9.27
C LEU A 146 18.17 -2.03 10.73
N ASP A 147 19.39 -1.56 10.95
CA ASP A 147 19.93 -1.33 12.29
C ASP A 147 19.17 -0.23 13.02
N ASP A 148 18.93 0.89 12.35
CA ASP A 148 18.14 2.00 12.89
C ASP A 148 16.69 1.59 13.16
N TYR A 149 16.06 0.81 12.26
CA TYR A 149 14.71 0.29 12.46
C TYR A 149 14.62 -0.65 13.67
N ALA A 150 15.53 -1.62 13.77
CA ALA A 150 15.52 -2.58 14.86
C ALA A 150 15.74 -1.89 16.22
N LEU A 151 16.67 -0.94 16.28
CA LEU A 151 16.92 -0.11 17.46
C LEU A 151 15.71 0.75 17.82
N TYR A 152 15.07 1.40 16.83
CA TYR A 152 13.85 2.19 17.00
C TYR A 152 12.73 1.35 17.61
N MET A 153 12.50 0.15 17.08
CA MET A 153 11.44 -0.74 17.56
C MET A 153 11.74 -1.27 18.97
N ALA A 154 12.99 -1.54 19.30
CA ALA A 154 13.40 -1.91 20.66
C ALA A 154 13.15 -0.75 21.65
N LEU A 155 13.49 0.49 21.26
CA LEU A 155 13.19 1.69 22.04
C LEU A 155 11.67 1.91 22.19
N LYS A 156 10.88 1.69 21.13
CA LYS A 156 9.40 1.73 21.17
C LYS A 156 8.87 0.76 22.21
N ALA A 157 9.35 -0.49 22.20
CA ALA A 157 8.94 -1.51 23.16
C ALA A 157 9.29 -1.11 24.60
N ALA A 158 10.52 -0.66 24.85
CA ALA A 158 10.96 -0.18 26.17
C ALA A 158 10.16 1.02 26.67
N ASN A 159 9.71 1.89 25.76
CA ASN A 159 8.90 3.08 26.06
C ASN A 159 7.38 2.81 25.93
N LYS A 160 6.93 1.55 26.01
CA LYS A 160 5.49 1.16 25.97
C LYS A 160 4.79 1.67 24.70
N MET A 161 5.46 1.60 23.56
CA MET A 161 4.99 2.04 22.24
C MET A 161 4.65 3.54 22.13
N LYS A 162 5.12 4.39 23.05
CA LYS A 162 4.96 5.85 22.98
C LYS A 162 5.62 6.41 21.71
N ASN A 163 5.09 7.54 21.26
CA ASN A 163 5.71 8.30 20.18
C ASN A 163 7.15 8.70 20.56
N TRP A 164 8.07 8.63 19.61
CA TRP A 164 9.49 8.92 19.85
C TRP A 164 9.74 10.36 20.37
N VAL A 165 8.88 11.31 20.05
CA VAL A 165 8.96 12.69 20.57
C VAL A 165 8.73 12.77 22.08
N GLU A 166 8.12 11.73 22.68
CA GLU A 166 7.87 11.62 24.13
C GLU A 166 8.98 10.86 24.86
N TRP A 167 9.98 10.31 24.17
CA TRP A 167 11.08 9.59 24.79
C TRP A 167 12.00 10.54 25.55
N ASP A 168 12.75 9.99 26.49
CA ASP A 168 13.79 10.74 27.20
C ASP A 168 14.77 11.39 26.22
N ALA A 169 15.27 12.57 26.61
CA ALA A 169 16.05 13.42 25.72
C ALA A 169 17.26 12.72 25.05
N PRO A 170 18.02 11.83 25.71
CA PRO A 170 19.13 11.12 25.07
C PRO A 170 18.67 10.25 23.89
N TYR A 171 17.57 9.52 24.03
CA TYR A 171 17.02 8.67 22.98
C TYR A 171 16.34 9.49 21.88
N ARG A 172 15.55 10.49 22.26
CA ARG A 172 14.89 11.38 21.30
C ARG A 172 15.87 12.14 20.44
N ARG A 173 16.99 12.60 21.02
CA ARG A 173 18.04 13.37 20.32
C ARG A 173 19.12 12.49 19.70
N ARG A 174 18.98 11.17 19.79
CA ARG A 174 19.92 10.19 19.24
C ARG A 174 21.34 10.38 19.80
N ASP A 175 21.47 10.55 21.11
CA ASP A 175 22.78 10.58 21.77
C ASP A 175 23.51 9.24 21.53
N LYS A 176 24.68 9.29 20.92
CA LYS A 176 25.41 8.09 20.49
C LYS A 176 25.78 7.16 21.64
N ALA A 177 26.17 7.72 22.80
CA ALA A 177 26.58 6.91 23.94
C ALA A 177 25.39 6.24 24.58
N ALA A 178 24.27 6.97 24.74
CA ALA A 178 23.03 6.42 25.26
C ALA A 178 22.43 5.32 24.36
N LEU A 179 22.45 5.53 23.04
CA LEU A 179 21.98 4.52 22.09
C LEU A 179 22.88 3.27 22.07
N ALA A 180 24.20 3.44 22.15
CA ALA A 180 25.11 2.31 22.22
C ALA A 180 24.95 1.49 23.50
N ALA A 181 24.78 2.15 24.65
CA ALA A 181 24.49 1.49 25.92
C ALA A 181 23.15 0.73 25.86
N PHE A 182 22.08 1.39 25.38
CA PHE A 182 20.78 0.74 25.21
C PHE A 182 20.85 -0.47 24.28
N ALA A 183 21.56 -0.35 23.15
CA ALA A 183 21.69 -1.46 22.20
C ALA A 183 22.39 -2.67 22.81
N ALA A 184 23.46 -2.44 23.62
CA ALA A 184 24.16 -3.51 24.31
C ALA A 184 23.30 -4.24 25.35
N GLU A 185 22.41 -3.51 26.03
CA GLU A 185 21.50 -4.07 27.03
C GLU A 185 20.25 -4.76 26.41
N ASN A 186 19.94 -4.44 25.13
CA ASN A 186 18.71 -4.90 24.45
C ASN A 186 19.02 -5.66 23.14
N GLU A 187 20.17 -6.34 23.07
CA GLU A 187 20.60 -7.08 21.88
C GLU A 187 19.57 -8.10 21.40
N GLU A 188 18.89 -8.77 22.34
CA GLU A 188 17.87 -9.78 22.02
C GLU A 188 16.65 -9.16 21.33
N GLU A 189 16.16 -8.02 21.82
CA GLU A 189 15.02 -7.34 21.22
C GLU A 189 15.36 -6.77 19.84
N ILE A 190 16.55 -6.20 19.69
CA ILE A 190 17.05 -5.72 18.38
C ILE A 190 17.19 -6.89 17.41
N GLY A 191 17.73 -8.02 17.86
CA GLY A 191 17.87 -9.24 17.06
C GLY A 191 16.51 -9.80 16.62
N PHE A 192 15.50 -9.74 17.48
CA PHE A 192 14.13 -10.12 17.12
C PHE A 192 13.58 -9.32 15.93
N TRP A 193 13.73 -8.01 15.94
CA TRP A 193 13.24 -7.16 14.85
C TRP A 193 14.01 -7.42 13.55
N LYS A 194 15.33 -7.64 13.61
CA LYS A 194 16.10 -8.05 12.42
C LYS A 194 15.67 -9.41 11.87
N PHE A 195 15.43 -10.39 12.74
CA PHE A 195 14.94 -11.70 12.34
C PHE A 195 13.58 -11.63 11.63
N VAL A 196 12.65 -10.84 12.16
CA VAL A 196 11.32 -10.69 11.54
C VAL A 196 11.43 -10.07 10.15
N GLN A 197 12.29 -9.05 9.97
CA GLN A 197 12.54 -8.44 8.66
C GLN A 197 13.23 -9.41 7.68
N TYR A 198 14.15 -10.22 8.16
CA TYR A 198 14.74 -11.29 7.36
C TYR A 198 13.69 -12.30 6.88
N LYS A 199 12.84 -12.80 7.78
CA LYS A 199 11.76 -13.74 7.39
C LYS A 199 10.75 -13.12 6.44
N PHE A 200 10.38 -11.87 6.66
CA PHE A 200 9.57 -11.10 5.71
C PHE A 200 10.23 -11.08 4.31
N SER A 201 11.51 -10.71 4.25
CA SER A 201 12.24 -10.60 2.98
C SER A 201 12.30 -11.93 2.23
N VAL A 202 12.68 -13.01 2.91
CA VAL A 202 12.79 -14.35 2.29
C VAL A 202 11.44 -14.81 1.74
N GLN A 203 10.38 -14.70 2.52
CA GLN A 203 9.06 -15.17 2.10
C GLN A 203 8.46 -14.27 1.00
N TRP A 204 8.64 -12.96 1.09
CA TRP A 204 8.16 -12.03 0.06
C TRP A 204 8.87 -12.25 -1.28
N GLN A 205 10.20 -12.39 -1.27
CA GLN A 205 10.96 -12.67 -2.49
C GLN A 205 10.52 -13.96 -3.17
N ALA A 206 10.16 -14.99 -2.38
CA ALA A 206 9.61 -16.24 -2.94
C ALA A 206 8.26 -16.01 -3.63
N VAL A 207 7.34 -15.25 -3.03
CA VAL A 207 6.04 -14.90 -3.65
C VAL A 207 6.23 -14.07 -4.91
N LYS A 208 7.10 -13.03 -4.86
CA LYS A 208 7.39 -12.15 -6.01
C LYS A 208 8.01 -12.94 -7.17
N ALA A 209 9.01 -13.75 -6.88
CA ALA A 209 9.65 -14.60 -7.90
C ALA A 209 8.64 -15.53 -8.58
N TYR A 210 7.76 -16.17 -7.79
CA TYR A 210 6.71 -17.01 -8.32
C TYR A 210 5.70 -16.22 -9.19
N ALA A 211 5.30 -15.02 -8.75
CA ALA A 211 4.44 -14.15 -9.55
C ALA A 211 5.09 -13.81 -10.90
N ASN A 212 6.36 -13.42 -10.88
CA ASN A 212 7.10 -13.09 -12.10
C ASN A 212 7.29 -14.32 -13.03
N GLU A 213 7.54 -15.52 -12.48
CA GLU A 213 7.57 -16.77 -13.24
C GLU A 213 6.25 -17.05 -13.96
N LYS A 214 5.12 -16.70 -13.33
CA LYS A 214 3.78 -16.82 -13.91
C LYS A 214 3.39 -15.67 -14.84
N GLY A 215 4.30 -14.73 -15.11
CA GLY A 215 4.04 -13.55 -15.94
C GLY A 215 3.21 -12.47 -15.26
N VAL A 216 3.13 -12.47 -13.93
CA VAL A 216 2.43 -11.48 -13.12
C VAL A 216 3.44 -10.52 -12.50
N GLN A 217 3.32 -9.23 -12.80
CA GLN A 217 4.08 -8.15 -12.19
C GLN A 217 3.41 -7.69 -10.91
N ILE A 218 4.21 -7.33 -9.93
CA ILE A 218 3.73 -6.75 -8.67
C ILE A 218 3.73 -5.23 -8.79
N LEU A 219 2.54 -4.62 -8.70
CA LEU A 219 2.38 -3.17 -8.57
C LEU A 219 2.25 -2.83 -7.08
N GLY A 220 3.31 -2.24 -6.55
CA GLY A 220 3.34 -1.76 -5.17
C GLY A 220 2.86 -0.33 -5.04
N ASP A 221 2.81 0.14 -3.80
CA ASP A 221 2.33 1.47 -3.44
C ASP A 221 3.19 2.07 -2.32
N ILE A 222 3.51 3.36 -2.42
CA ILE A 222 4.15 4.13 -1.35
C ILE A 222 3.47 5.48 -1.18
N PRO A 223 3.19 5.92 0.06
CA PRO A 223 2.72 7.27 0.30
C PRO A 223 3.85 8.27 0.07
N ILE A 224 3.52 9.48 -0.40
CA ILE A 224 4.53 10.56 -0.52
C ILE A 224 5.19 10.83 0.83
N TYR A 225 4.40 10.97 1.90
CA TYR A 225 4.92 11.30 3.23
C TYR A 225 5.25 10.06 4.07
N VAL A 226 6.07 10.26 5.09
CA VAL A 226 6.28 9.28 6.15
C VAL A 226 5.42 9.63 7.37
N SER A 227 5.19 8.67 8.26
CA SER A 227 4.52 8.97 9.53
C SER A 227 5.40 9.83 10.44
N ALA A 228 4.79 10.72 11.21
CA ALA A 228 5.50 11.48 12.25
C ALA A 228 6.11 10.55 13.32
N ASP A 229 5.43 9.44 13.64
CA ASP A 229 5.92 8.41 14.56
C ASP A 229 6.57 7.27 13.76
N SER A 230 7.72 7.57 13.14
CA SER A 230 8.48 6.61 12.34
C SER A 230 9.98 6.72 12.60
N VAL A 231 10.68 5.64 12.30
CA VAL A 231 12.16 5.64 12.31
C VAL A 231 12.72 6.66 11.34
N ASP A 232 12.07 6.84 10.19
CA ASP A 232 12.49 7.82 9.18
C ASP A 232 12.48 9.25 9.72
N ALA A 233 11.43 9.60 10.47
CA ALA A 233 11.32 10.90 11.13
C ALA A 233 12.32 11.05 12.28
N TRP A 234 12.56 9.99 13.07
CA TRP A 234 13.51 9.98 14.18
C TRP A 234 14.96 10.06 13.73
N VAL A 235 15.32 9.35 12.66
CA VAL A 235 16.68 9.34 12.09
C VAL A 235 16.93 10.54 11.19
N GLY A 236 15.91 10.90 10.41
CA GLY A 236 16.04 11.79 9.26
C GLY A 236 16.15 13.27 9.57
N GLY A 237 15.95 13.72 10.82
CA GLY A 237 16.01 15.10 11.29
C GLY A 237 15.99 16.21 10.22
N LYS A 238 17.10 16.41 9.55
CA LYS A 238 17.30 17.44 8.51
C LYS A 238 16.51 17.20 7.21
N LEU A 239 15.92 16.03 7.04
CA LEU A 239 15.06 15.74 5.88
C LEU A 239 13.69 16.43 5.99
N PHE A 240 13.32 16.88 7.20
CA PHE A 240 12.01 17.43 7.51
C PHE A 240 12.10 18.85 8.02
N GLU A 241 10.99 19.59 7.91
CA GLU A 241 10.88 20.94 8.45
C GLU A 241 10.75 20.91 9.97
N LEU A 242 11.84 21.20 10.66
CA LEU A 242 11.91 21.26 12.11
C LEU A 242 11.96 22.70 12.62
N ASP A 243 11.36 22.92 13.79
CA ASP A 243 11.54 24.16 14.56
C ASP A 243 12.87 24.16 15.33
N ALA A 244 13.11 25.23 16.09
CA ALA A 244 14.34 25.37 16.89
C ALA A 244 14.50 24.30 17.98
N ASP A 245 13.40 23.68 18.41
CA ASP A 245 13.40 22.62 19.42
C ASP A 245 13.49 21.21 18.81
N GLY A 246 13.60 21.11 17.47
CA GLY A 246 13.66 19.85 16.74
C GLY A 246 12.32 19.14 16.63
N ARG A 247 11.20 19.88 16.75
CA ARG A 247 9.85 19.39 16.51
C ARG A 247 9.42 19.73 15.09
N PHE A 248 8.42 19.05 14.56
CA PHE A 248 7.86 19.40 13.25
C PHE A 248 7.24 20.80 13.31
N ALA A 249 7.69 21.67 12.42
CA ALA A 249 7.19 23.02 12.32
C ALA A 249 5.83 23.06 11.60
N ARG A 250 5.71 22.23 10.56
CA ARG A 250 4.51 22.11 9.73
C ARG A 250 4.26 20.65 9.38
N VAL A 251 3.00 20.32 9.08
CA VAL A 251 2.53 18.99 8.71
C VAL A 251 1.69 19.01 7.45
N ALA A 252 1.58 17.86 6.80
CA ALA A 252 0.81 17.68 5.58
C ALA A 252 -0.69 17.51 5.87
N GLY A 253 -1.48 17.82 4.83
CA GLY A 253 -2.91 17.60 4.79
C GLY A 253 -3.52 18.05 3.47
N CYS A 254 -4.83 18.17 3.42
CA CYS A 254 -5.58 18.77 2.30
C CYS A 254 -6.40 19.96 2.78
N PRO A 255 -6.58 20.98 1.92
CA PRO A 255 -7.43 22.12 2.25
C PRO A 255 -8.89 21.72 2.43
N PRO A 256 -9.71 22.55 3.07
CA PRO A 256 -11.16 22.42 3.02
C PRO A 256 -11.67 22.31 1.59
N ASP A 257 -12.57 21.37 1.39
CA ASP A 257 -13.23 21.12 0.10
C ASP A 257 -14.73 20.86 0.30
N TYR A 258 -15.40 20.44 -0.78
CA TYR A 258 -16.83 20.11 -0.73
C TYR A 258 -17.14 18.93 0.22
N PHE A 259 -16.20 18.01 0.41
CA PHE A 259 -16.39 16.79 1.22
C PHE A 259 -16.00 17.00 2.68
N SER A 260 -15.07 17.94 2.96
CA SER A 260 -14.58 18.22 4.31
C SER A 260 -14.44 19.71 4.55
N ALA A 261 -15.36 20.31 5.31
CA ALA A 261 -15.34 21.72 5.67
C ALA A 261 -14.11 22.14 6.51
N ASP A 262 -13.44 21.20 7.17
CA ASP A 262 -12.22 21.40 7.95
C ASP A 262 -10.95 21.00 7.21
N GLY A 263 -11.09 20.44 5.99
CA GLY A 263 -10.03 19.78 5.26
C GLY A 263 -9.60 18.49 5.95
N GLN A 264 -8.44 17.96 5.56
CA GLN A 264 -7.87 16.76 6.15
C GLN A 264 -6.51 17.10 6.78
N LEU A 265 -6.37 16.91 8.08
CA LEU A 265 -5.11 17.03 8.81
C LEU A 265 -4.47 15.66 8.93
N TRP A 266 -3.49 15.36 8.07
CA TRP A 266 -2.83 14.04 8.06
C TRP A 266 -1.75 13.90 9.13
N GLY A 267 -1.12 15.03 9.52
CA GLY A 267 -0.11 15.03 10.57
C GLY A 267 1.27 14.52 10.17
N ASN A 268 1.48 14.16 8.91
CA ASN A 268 2.78 13.72 8.40
C ASN A 268 3.74 14.92 8.32
N PRO A 269 5.05 14.77 8.68
CA PRO A 269 6.02 15.84 8.58
C PRO A 269 6.26 16.24 7.13
N LEU A 270 6.44 17.54 6.90
CA LEU A 270 6.81 18.07 5.60
C LEU A 270 8.31 17.93 5.36
N TYR A 271 8.70 17.68 4.12
CA TYR A 271 10.10 17.60 3.73
C TYR A 271 10.75 18.98 3.62
N ASP A 272 11.98 19.11 4.11
CA ASP A 272 12.86 20.23 3.75
C ASP A 272 13.42 20.01 2.33
N TRP A 273 12.66 20.46 1.33
CA TRP A 273 13.04 20.27 -0.07
C TRP A 273 14.36 20.97 -0.43
N ALA A 274 14.74 22.02 0.29
CA ALA A 274 16.05 22.68 0.08
C ALA A 274 17.20 21.77 0.53
N TYR A 275 17.04 21.07 1.65
CA TYR A 275 18.02 20.08 2.09
C TYR A 275 18.05 18.86 1.16
N HIS A 276 16.89 18.36 0.71
CA HIS A 276 16.84 17.27 -0.26
C HIS A 276 17.56 17.64 -1.57
N LYS A 277 17.33 18.82 -2.11
CA LYS A 277 18.03 19.32 -3.30
C LYS A 277 19.54 19.39 -3.05
N LYS A 278 19.98 19.96 -1.92
CA LYS A 278 21.39 20.05 -1.53
C LYS A 278 22.09 18.70 -1.47
N THR A 279 21.37 17.64 -1.11
CA THR A 279 21.89 16.27 -1.01
C THR A 279 21.63 15.43 -2.26
N GLY A 280 21.21 16.05 -3.38
CA GLY A 280 20.92 15.35 -4.63
C GLY A 280 19.75 14.38 -4.50
N TYR A 281 18.80 14.66 -3.62
CA TYR A 281 17.63 13.82 -3.32
C TYR A 281 18.00 12.38 -2.89
N ALA A 282 19.16 12.18 -2.27
CA ALA A 282 19.72 10.86 -1.96
C ALA A 282 18.75 9.97 -1.16
N TRP A 283 17.99 10.54 -0.21
CA TRP A 283 16.99 9.78 0.55
C TRP A 283 15.86 9.25 -0.35
N TRP A 284 15.34 10.08 -1.27
CA TRP A 284 14.30 9.67 -2.23
C TRP A 284 14.82 8.63 -3.23
N VAL A 285 16.05 8.80 -3.73
CA VAL A 285 16.70 7.79 -4.59
C VAL A 285 16.80 6.46 -3.87
N ARG A 286 17.22 6.45 -2.60
CA ARG A 286 17.28 5.24 -1.78
C ARG A 286 15.91 4.62 -1.57
N ARG A 287 14.88 5.43 -1.23
CA ARG A 287 13.52 4.96 -0.99
C ARG A 287 12.92 4.31 -2.24
N VAL A 288 13.02 4.96 -3.40
CA VAL A 288 12.49 4.41 -4.65
C VAL A 288 13.28 3.17 -5.09
N ARG A 289 14.61 3.17 -4.95
CA ARG A 289 15.44 1.97 -5.22
C ARG A 289 15.01 0.79 -4.35
N HIS A 290 14.81 1.00 -3.07
CA HIS A 290 14.34 -0.03 -2.15
C HIS A 290 12.95 -0.55 -2.54
N ALA A 291 12.01 0.34 -2.83
CA ALA A 291 10.67 -0.03 -3.28
C ALA A 291 10.69 -0.86 -4.57
N LEU A 292 11.55 -0.51 -5.55
CA LEU A 292 11.71 -1.27 -6.79
C LEU A 292 12.42 -2.62 -6.59
N GLY A 293 13.12 -2.83 -5.47
CA GLY A 293 13.59 -4.15 -5.04
C GLY A 293 12.44 -5.05 -4.56
N ILE A 294 11.41 -4.45 -3.98
CA ILE A 294 10.22 -5.14 -3.45
C ILE A 294 9.16 -5.33 -4.54
N TYR A 295 8.96 -4.34 -5.42
CA TYR A 295 7.91 -4.29 -6.45
C TYR A 295 8.50 -4.27 -7.87
N ASP A 296 7.68 -4.57 -8.89
CA ASP A 296 8.05 -4.44 -10.29
C ASP A 296 7.58 -3.10 -10.89
N LEU A 297 6.44 -2.61 -10.41
CA LEU A 297 5.85 -1.31 -10.73
C LEU A 297 5.56 -0.58 -9.42
N LEU A 298 5.62 0.73 -9.41
CA LEU A 298 5.44 1.52 -8.20
C LEU A 298 4.41 2.62 -8.38
N ARG A 299 3.29 2.56 -7.64
CA ARG A 299 2.39 3.70 -7.48
C ARG A 299 2.95 4.63 -6.40
N ILE A 300 2.98 5.91 -6.69
CA ILE A 300 3.25 6.94 -5.68
C ILE A 300 1.95 7.67 -5.38
N ASP A 301 1.51 7.52 -4.13
CA ASP A 301 0.32 8.14 -3.61
C ASP A 301 0.53 9.66 -3.41
N HIS A 302 -0.51 10.44 -3.70
CA HIS A 302 -0.52 11.90 -3.62
C HIS A 302 0.59 12.58 -4.46
N PHE A 303 0.75 12.18 -5.72
CA PHE A 303 1.77 12.70 -6.64
C PHE A 303 1.75 14.23 -6.78
N ARG A 304 0.57 14.84 -6.68
CA ARG A 304 0.46 16.32 -6.73
C ARG A 304 1.34 17.03 -5.71
N GLY A 305 1.64 16.41 -4.57
CA GLY A 305 2.48 16.94 -3.51
C GLY A 305 3.93 17.24 -3.94
N PHE A 306 4.38 16.70 -5.07
CA PHE A 306 5.66 17.06 -5.67
C PHE A 306 5.62 18.36 -6.48
N ASP A 307 4.44 18.83 -6.90
CA ASP A 307 4.23 20.14 -7.50
C ASP A 307 3.87 21.17 -6.43
N THR A 308 2.76 20.93 -5.77
CA THR A 308 2.24 21.80 -4.71
C THR A 308 1.60 20.96 -3.61
N TYR A 309 1.86 21.32 -2.36
CA TYR A 309 1.33 20.62 -1.19
C TYR A 309 0.72 21.61 -0.19
N TRP A 310 -0.25 21.10 0.59
CA TRP A 310 -0.92 21.90 1.62
C TRP A 310 -0.16 21.79 2.94
N ALA A 311 0.50 22.89 3.34
CA ALA A 311 1.33 22.98 4.53
C ALA A 311 0.53 23.58 5.69
N ILE A 312 0.38 22.86 6.78
CA ILE A 312 -0.41 23.23 7.95
C ILE A 312 0.54 23.42 9.13
N PRO A 313 0.43 24.51 9.94
CA PRO A 313 1.21 24.64 11.17
C PRO A 313 0.97 23.43 12.09
N ALA A 314 2.03 22.83 12.62
CA ALA A 314 1.91 21.59 13.42
C ALA A 314 1.08 21.76 14.70
N THR A 315 0.84 22.99 15.15
CA THR A 315 -0.02 23.31 16.30
C THR A 315 -1.50 23.43 15.96
N SER A 316 -1.86 23.33 14.67
CA SER A 316 -3.25 23.45 14.21
C SER A 316 -4.04 22.19 14.52
N THR A 317 -5.33 22.35 14.82
CA THR A 317 -6.28 21.26 15.06
C THR A 317 -7.15 20.94 13.84
N THR A 318 -7.08 21.76 12.80
CA THR A 318 -7.78 21.57 11.51
C THR A 318 -6.87 21.97 10.36
N ALA A 319 -7.23 21.58 9.14
CA ALA A 319 -6.46 21.94 7.94
C ALA A 319 -6.77 23.34 7.40
N ARG A 320 -7.72 24.10 8.00
CA ARG A 320 -8.16 25.43 7.51
C ARG A 320 -7.07 26.48 7.47
N THR A 321 -6.07 26.40 8.35
CA THR A 321 -5.00 27.38 8.51
C THR A 321 -3.79 27.12 7.63
N GLY A 322 -3.86 26.09 6.78
CA GLY A 322 -2.79 25.74 5.88
C GLY A 322 -2.62 26.75 4.72
N LYS A 323 -1.58 26.54 3.95
CA LYS A 323 -1.31 27.26 2.71
C LYS A 323 -0.61 26.36 1.70
N TRP A 324 -0.78 26.69 0.40
CA TRP A 324 -0.09 26.02 -0.67
C TRP A 324 1.39 26.42 -0.69
N GLU A 325 2.26 25.41 -0.80
CA GLU A 325 3.71 25.55 -0.96
C GLU A 325 4.16 24.75 -2.19
N ASN A 326 5.27 25.15 -2.78
CA ASN A 326 5.82 24.47 -3.95
C ASN A 326 6.65 23.24 -3.53
N GLY A 327 6.44 22.14 -4.22
CA GLY A 327 7.25 20.94 -4.13
C GLY A 327 8.53 21.00 -4.98
N PRO A 328 9.28 19.90 -5.07
CA PRO A 328 10.55 19.85 -5.81
C PRO A 328 10.38 19.83 -7.33
N GLY A 329 9.19 19.55 -7.84
CA GLY A 329 8.92 19.45 -9.28
C GLY A 329 9.75 18.39 -9.98
N MET A 330 10.13 18.65 -11.24
CA MET A 330 10.92 17.73 -12.06
C MET A 330 12.33 17.47 -11.51
N GLU A 331 12.92 18.38 -10.71
CA GLU A 331 14.26 18.19 -10.18
C GLU A 331 14.43 16.86 -9.39
N LEU A 332 13.39 16.45 -8.66
CA LEU A 332 13.38 15.14 -7.98
C LEU A 332 13.36 13.99 -9.00
N PHE A 333 12.50 14.07 -10.01
CA PHE A 333 12.36 12.98 -11.00
C PHE A 333 13.57 12.87 -11.91
N ASP A 334 14.20 13.98 -12.26
CA ASP A 334 15.49 14.01 -12.97
C ASP A 334 16.59 13.33 -12.15
N ALA A 335 16.63 13.57 -10.83
CA ALA A 335 17.59 12.91 -9.94
C ALA A 335 17.30 11.39 -9.82
N LEU A 336 16.02 10.98 -9.76
CA LEU A 336 15.63 9.58 -9.76
C LEU A 336 16.04 8.89 -11.07
N GLU A 337 15.75 9.51 -12.22
CA GLU A 337 16.11 8.95 -13.53
C GLU A 337 17.63 8.86 -13.71
N ALA A 338 18.38 9.86 -13.29
CA ALA A 338 19.85 9.84 -13.34
C ALA A 338 20.46 8.70 -12.49
N ALA A 339 19.83 8.37 -11.34
CA ALA A 339 20.36 7.37 -10.41
C ALA A 339 19.86 5.94 -10.64
N LEU A 340 18.67 5.77 -11.22
CA LEU A 340 17.94 4.50 -11.32
C LEU A 340 17.60 4.08 -12.74
N GLY A 341 17.87 4.93 -13.75
CA GLY A 341 17.24 4.84 -15.04
C GLY A 341 15.78 5.29 -14.94
N LYS A 342 14.98 5.10 -15.99
CA LYS A 342 13.56 5.48 -15.99
C LYS A 342 12.76 4.56 -15.05
N PRO A 343 12.40 4.99 -13.83
CA PRO A 343 11.70 4.14 -12.89
C PRO A 343 10.24 3.89 -13.35
N PRO A 344 9.71 2.68 -13.22
CA PRO A 344 8.35 2.33 -13.63
C PRO A 344 7.31 2.84 -12.61
N ILE A 345 7.14 4.15 -12.55
CA ILE A 345 6.25 4.85 -11.62
C ILE A 345 4.89 5.11 -12.25
N ILE A 346 3.83 4.93 -11.47
CA ILE A 346 2.46 5.36 -11.72
C ILE A 346 2.16 6.49 -10.76
N ALA A 347 1.71 7.63 -11.28
CA ALA A 347 1.39 8.80 -10.48
C ALA A 347 -0.09 8.77 -10.05
N GLU A 348 -0.36 8.86 -8.76
CA GLU A 348 -1.71 9.13 -8.29
C GLU A 348 -1.99 10.64 -8.43
N ASP A 349 -2.71 10.99 -9.48
CA ASP A 349 -3.06 12.36 -9.90
C ASP A 349 -4.55 12.66 -9.66
N LEU A 350 -5.12 12.17 -8.56
CA LEU A 350 -6.51 12.38 -8.22
C LEU A 350 -6.72 13.70 -7.44
N GLY A 351 -7.97 14.16 -7.38
CA GLY A 351 -8.36 15.38 -6.67
C GLY A 351 -8.28 16.65 -7.52
N GLU A 352 -8.11 17.81 -6.88
CA GLU A 352 -8.01 19.11 -7.55
C GLU A 352 -6.64 19.29 -8.18
N LEU A 353 -6.57 19.36 -9.50
CA LEU A 353 -5.32 19.45 -10.24
C LEU A 353 -5.14 20.87 -10.82
N PHE A 354 -4.13 21.59 -10.32
CA PHE A 354 -3.68 22.84 -10.93
C PHE A 354 -3.01 22.59 -12.29
N PRO A 355 -2.96 23.59 -13.19
CA PRO A 355 -2.24 23.46 -14.46
C PRO A 355 -0.78 23.04 -14.30
N SER A 356 -0.10 23.45 -13.21
CA SER A 356 1.27 23.07 -12.89
C SER A 356 1.41 21.58 -12.58
N VAL A 357 0.45 20.97 -11.85
CA VAL A 357 0.41 19.52 -11.58
C VAL A 357 0.27 18.73 -12.87
N ARG A 358 -0.64 19.17 -13.77
CA ARG A 358 -0.80 18.54 -15.09
C ARG A 358 0.47 18.64 -15.94
N LYS A 359 1.16 19.79 -15.86
CA LYS A 359 2.45 19.97 -16.52
C LYS A 359 3.50 19.02 -15.93
N LEU A 360 3.61 18.92 -14.61
CA LEU A 360 4.55 18.00 -13.95
C LEU A 360 4.32 16.56 -14.38
N LEU A 361 3.04 16.13 -14.41
CA LEU A 361 2.68 14.78 -14.87
C LEU A 361 3.09 14.55 -16.34
N ALA A 362 2.83 15.53 -17.20
CA ALA A 362 3.21 15.45 -18.61
C ALA A 362 4.74 15.39 -18.80
N ASP A 363 5.48 16.25 -18.08
CA ASP A 363 6.94 16.32 -18.16
C ASP A 363 7.60 15.03 -17.61
N SER A 364 7.07 14.45 -16.53
CA SER A 364 7.56 13.19 -15.96
C SER A 364 7.29 11.97 -16.85
N THR A 365 6.35 12.09 -17.78
CA THR A 365 5.87 10.98 -18.64
C THR A 365 5.28 9.78 -17.87
N PHE A 366 5.01 9.92 -16.57
CA PHE A 366 4.38 8.87 -15.80
C PHE A 366 2.90 8.71 -16.17
N PRO A 367 2.36 7.47 -16.20
CA PRO A 367 0.93 7.28 -16.35
C PRO A 367 0.20 7.80 -15.11
N GLY A 368 -0.85 8.60 -15.33
CA GLY A 368 -1.79 9.02 -14.30
C GLY A 368 -2.94 8.03 -14.14
N MET A 369 -3.81 8.28 -13.16
CA MET A 369 -4.94 7.41 -12.81
C MET A 369 -6.27 8.00 -13.25
N LYS A 370 -7.21 7.15 -13.68
CA LYS A 370 -8.60 7.51 -14.00
C LYS A 370 -9.55 6.59 -13.26
N VAL A 371 -10.49 7.17 -12.52
CA VAL A 371 -11.43 6.45 -11.65
C VAL A 371 -12.86 6.66 -12.15
N LEU A 372 -13.53 5.58 -12.56
CA LEU A 372 -14.86 5.66 -13.18
C LEU A 372 -15.95 6.16 -12.22
N GLN A 373 -15.82 5.90 -10.91
CA GLN A 373 -16.79 6.43 -9.94
C GLN A 373 -16.84 7.98 -9.94
N PHE A 374 -15.79 8.66 -10.41
CA PHE A 374 -15.77 10.12 -10.53
C PHE A 374 -16.29 10.65 -11.88
N ALA A 375 -16.61 9.76 -12.83
CA ALA A 375 -16.96 10.15 -14.20
C ALA A 375 -18.37 10.74 -14.35
N PHE A 376 -19.33 10.35 -13.51
CA PHE A 376 -20.76 10.49 -13.81
C PHE A 376 -21.46 11.66 -13.08
N GLY A 377 -20.72 12.52 -12.40
CA GLY A 377 -21.27 13.71 -11.71
C GLY A 377 -21.87 14.78 -12.64
N GLY A 378 -21.61 14.64 -13.95
CA GLY A 378 -22.10 15.53 -15.01
C GLY A 378 -21.03 16.44 -15.59
N GLY A 379 -21.34 17.00 -16.76
CA GLY A 379 -20.36 17.76 -17.56
C GLY A 379 -19.35 16.85 -18.25
N ASP A 380 -18.49 17.47 -19.05
CA ASP A 380 -17.32 16.82 -19.65
C ASP A 380 -16.19 16.84 -18.63
N ASN A 381 -15.64 15.69 -18.30
CA ASN A 381 -14.53 15.56 -17.34
C ASN A 381 -13.56 14.46 -17.76
N GLU A 382 -12.36 14.50 -17.20
CA GLU A 382 -11.26 13.61 -17.56
C GLU A 382 -11.45 12.13 -17.15
N TYR A 383 -12.42 11.83 -16.29
CA TYR A 383 -12.71 10.47 -15.85
C TYR A 383 -13.70 9.74 -16.77
N LEU A 384 -14.34 10.44 -17.70
CA LEU A 384 -15.21 9.81 -18.70
C LEU A 384 -14.37 8.95 -19.66
N PRO A 385 -14.78 7.69 -19.96
CA PRO A 385 -13.97 6.77 -20.75
C PRO A 385 -13.49 7.31 -22.10
N HIS A 386 -14.26 8.18 -22.77
CA HIS A 386 -13.86 8.79 -24.04
C HIS A 386 -12.78 9.88 -23.92
N ASN A 387 -12.51 10.38 -22.70
CA ASN A 387 -11.45 11.34 -22.40
C ASN A 387 -10.17 10.68 -21.85
N HIS A 388 -10.17 9.36 -21.67
CA HIS A 388 -8.99 8.66 -21.20
C HIS A 388 -7.84 8.78 -22.20
N VAL A 389 -6.61 8.79 -21.69
CA VAL A 389 -5.39 8.79 -22.48
C VAL A 389 -4.73 7.40 -22.46
N LYS A 390 -3.95 7.09 -23.50
CA LYS A 390 -3.29 5.80 -23.62
C LYS A 390 -2.30 5.56 -22.49
N ASN A 391 -1.40 6.53 -22.22
CA ASN A 391 -0.46 6.46 -21.09
C ASN A 391 -1.19 6.71 -19.77
N GLY A 392 -1.97 5.76 -19.30
CA GLY A 392 -2.77 5.87 -18.10
C GLY A 392 -3.16 4.53 -17.51
N VAL A 393 -3.67 4.58 -16.29
CA VAL A 393 -4.22 3.43 -15.57
C VAL A 393 -5.68 3.75 -15.21
N VAL A 394 -6.60 2.91 -15.62
CA VAL A 394 -8.02 3.07 -15.30
C VAL A 394 -8.44 2.10 -14.20
N TYR A 395 -9.24 2.63 -13.29
CA TYR A 395 -9.88 1.90 -12.18
C TYR A 395 -11.38 2.10 -12.24
N PRO A 396 -12.21 1.09 -11.94
CA PRO A 396 -13.63 1.35 -11.65
C PRO A 396 -13.80 2.13 -10.34
N GLY A 397 -13.04 1.79 -9.33
CA GLY A 397 -12.83 2.43 -8.04
C GLY A 397 -11.48 1.99 -7.46
N THR A 398 -10.90 2.76 -6.54
CA THR A 398 -9.68 2.42 -5.80
C THR A 398 -10.02 1.85 -4.42
N HIS A 399 -9.01 1.53 -3.61
CA HIS A 399 -9.20 1.12 -2.22
C HIS A 399 -9.82 2.21 -1.32
N ASP A 400 -9.82 3.48 -1.75
CA ASP A 400 -10.43 4.63 -1.06
C ASP A 400 -11.88 4.88 -1.50
N ASN A 401 -12.34 4.18 -2.52
CA ASN A 401 -13.70 4.23 -2.98
C ASN A 401 -14.50 3.05 -2.42
N THR A 402 -15.80 3.21 -2.29
CA THR A 402 -16.66 2.06 -1.99
C THR A 402 -16.72 1.09 -3.17
N THR A 403 -17.18 -0.15 -2.95
CA THR A 403 -17.32 -1.15 -4.02
C THR A 403 -18.32 -0.67 -5.08
N LEU A 404 -18.21 -1.17 -6.31
CA LEU A 404 -19.16 -0.82 -7.39
C LEU A 404 -20.62 -1.17 -7.04
N THR A 405 -20.81 -2.27 -6.30
CA THR A 405 -22.13 -2.67 -5.81
C THR A 405 -22.70 -1.61 -4.87
N ASP A 406 -21.94 -1.24 -3.84
CA ASP A 406 -22.37 -0.24 -2.87
C ASP A 406 -22.46 1.16 -3.48
N TRP A 407 -21.54 1.53 -4.37
CA TRP A 407 -21.62 2.78 -5.10
C TRP A 407 -22.94 2.90 -5.88
N TRP A 408 -23.32 1.84 -6.59
CA TRP A 408 -24.58 1.83 -7.32
C TRP A 408 -25.81 1.85 -6.41
N GLU A 409 -25.79 1.12 -5.32
CA GLU A 409 -26.94 1.02 -4.40
C GLU A 409 -27.10 2.26 -3.52
N ASN A 410 -26.01 2.73 -2.91
CA ASN A 410 -26.04 3.70 -1.83
C ASN A 410 -25.20 4.95 -2.10
N GLY A 411 -24.04 4.84 -2.80
CA GLY A 411 -23.06 5.91 -2.93
C GLY A 411 -23.42 6.94 -4.00
N ALA A 412 -23.84 6.49 -5.18
CA ALA A 412 -24.12 7.38 -6.31
C ALA A 412 -25.46 8.12 -6.13
N SER A 413 -25.45 9.42 -6.40
CA SER A 413 -26.66 10.23 -6.48
C SER A 413 -27.57 9.77 -7.64
N GLN A 414 -28.85 10.14 -7.62
CA GLN A 414 -29.77 9.83 -8.71
C GLN A 414 -29.29 10.40 -10.06
N LYS A 415 -28.61 11.55 -10.04
CA LYS A 415 -28.02 12.17 -11.23
C LYS A 415 -26.88 11.32 -11.78
N GLU A 416 -25.99 10.86 -10.92
CA GLU A 416 -24.87 9.99 -11.32
C GLU A 416 -25.35 8.65 -11.85
N LYS A 417 -26.32 8.01 -11.18
CA LYS A 417 -26.96 6.78 -11.68
C LYS A 417 -27.59 6.97 -13.05
N ALA A 418 -28.30 8.07 -13.25
CA ALA A 418 -28.94 8.36 -14.55
C ALA A 418 -27.89 8.60 -15.65
N THR A 419 -26.85 9.37 -15.36
CA THR A 419 -25.76 9.63 -16.29
C THR A 419 -25.00 8.34 -16.64
N ALA A 420 -24.63 7.55 -15.63
CA ALA A 420 -23.94 6.27 -15.82
C ALA A 420 -24.79 5.28 -16.62
N ALA A 421 -26.08 5.14 -16.27
CA ALA A 421 -26.99 4.24 -16.97
C ALA A 421 -27.16 4.59 -18.45
N ALA A 422 -27.31 5.86 -18.77
CA ALA A 422 -27.38 6.35 -20.15
C ALA A 422 -26.05 6.16 -20.89
N TYR A 423 -24.94 6.55 -20.29
CA TYR A 423 -23.59 6.45 -20.87
C TYR A 423 -23.19 5.00 -21.16
N LEU A 424 -23.53 4.10 -20.26
CA LEU A 424 -23.24 2.66 -20.35
C LEU A 424 -24.30 1.86 -21.14
N HIS A 425 -25.24 2.54 -21.80
CA HIS A 425 -26.33 1.93 -22.60
C HIS A 425 -27.22 0.95 -21.80
N LEU A 426 -27.41 1.19 -20.52
CA LEU A 426 -28.32 0.40 -19.68
C LEU A 426 -29.77 0.92 -19.73
N THR A 427 -29.94 2.14 -20.22
CA THR A 427 -31.22 2.83 -20.36
C THR A 427 -31.25 3.67 -21.66
N SER A 428 -32.32 4.41 -21.90
CA SER A 428 -32.35 5.45 -22.94
C SER A 428 -31.37 6.59 -22.65
N CYS A 429 -31.04 7.41 -23.66
CA CYS A 429 -30.14 8.57 -23.49
C CYS A 429 -30.65 9.66 -22.54
N LYS A 430 -31.94 9.65 -22.23
CA LYS A 430 -32.62 10.54 -21.26
C LYS A 430 -33.50 9.72 -20.36
N PRO A 431 -32.92 8.95 -19.42
CA PRO A 431 -33.68 8.00 -18.65
C PRO A 431 -34.63 8.69 -17.66
N THR A 432 -35.81 8.13 -17.51
CA THR A 432 -36.70 8.45 -16.40
C THR A 432 -36.17 7.84 -15.09
N ALA A 433 -36.59 8.36 -13.95
CA ALA A 433 -36.24 7.77 -12.65
C ALA A 433 -36.67 6.28 -12.55
N LYS A 434 -37.80 5.92 -13.20
CA LYS A 434 -38.29 4.53 -13.25
C LYS A 434 -37.35 3.62 -14.05
N GLU A 435 -36.81 4.08 -15.18
CA GLU A 435 -35.84 3.31 -15.98
C GLU A 435 -34.56 3.10 -15.20
N VAL A 436 -34.05 4.15 -14.53
CA VAL A 436 -32.84 4.05 -13.69
C VAL A 436 -33.05 3.08 -12.53
N ALA A 437 -34.20 3.16 -11.85
CA ALA A 437 -34.53 2.25 -10.75
C ALA A 437 -34.72 0.79 -11.19
N ALA A 438 -35.00 0.55 -12.48
CA ALA A 438 -35.12 -0.79 -13.04
C ALA A 438 -33.77 -1.43 -13.41
N VAL A 439 -32.66 -0.67 -13.41
CA VAL A 439 -31.33 -1.20 -13.67
C VAL A 439 -30.87 -2.05 -12.50
N LYS A 440 -30.63 -3.32 -12.74
CA LYS A 440 -30.12 -4.25 -11.71
C LYS A 440 -28.66 -3.90 -11.37
N THR A 441 -28.32 -3.90 -10.09
CA THR A 441 -26.95 -3.64 -9.59
C THR A 441 -25.89 -4.47 -10.32
N ALA A 442 -26.13 -5.77 -10.52
CA ALA A 442 -25.20 -6.64 -11.24
C ALA A 442 -24.96 -6.19 -12.70
N ALA A 443 -26.00 -5.66 -13.37
CA ALA A 443 -25.86 -5.14 -14.74
C ALA A 443 -25.04 -3.85 -14.76
N ALA A 444 -25.29 -2.93 -13.82
CA ALA A 444 -24.54 -1.70 -13.67
C ALA A 444 -23.06 -1.98 -13.37
N ARG A 445 -22.79 -2.88 -12.40
CA ARG A 445 -21.44 -3.33 -12.09
C ARG A 445 -20.72 -3.90 -13.32
N THR A 446 -21.34 -4.86 -14.03
CA THR A 446 -20.73 -5.46 -15.23
C THR A 446 -20.45 -4.42 -16.30
N ALA A 447 -21.34 -3.45 -16.50
CA ALA A 447 -21.12 -2.38 -17.47
C ALA A 447 -19.95 -1.46 -17.08
N LEU A 448 -19.78 -1.16 -15.79
CA LEU A 448 -18.64 -0.37 -15.27
C LEU A 448 -17.32 -1.14 -15.41
N LEU A 449 -17.29 -2.45 -15.11
CA LEU A 449 -16.12 -3.31 -15.33
C LEU A 449 -15.71 -3.30 -16.81
N ARG A 450 -16.69 -3.47 -17.71
CA ARG A 450 -16.48 -3.43 -19.17
C ARG A 450 -16.03 -2.05 -19.64
N ALA A 451 -16.52 -0.97 -19.07
CA ALA A 451 -16.05 0.38 -19.38
C ALA A 451 -14.58 0.59 -19.00
N ALA A 452 -14.15 0.06 -17.85
CA ALA A 452 -12.74 0.06 -17.47
C ALA A 452 -11.89 -0.78 -18.44
N LEU A 453 -12.29 -2.02 -18.73
CA LEU A 453 -11.58 -2.89 -19.68
C LEU A 453 -11.57 -2.31 -21.10
N GLY A 454 -12.64 -1.65 -21.52
CA GLY A 454 -12.79 -1.01 -22.83
C GLY A 454 -12.02 0.31 -23.00
N SER A 455 -11.54 0.91 -21.91
CA SER A 455 -10.76 2.17 -21.92
C SER A 455 -9.54 2.08 -22.86
N VAL A 456 -9.13 3.20 -23.44
CA VAL A 456 -7.89 3.30 -24.24
C VAL A 456 -6.63 3.26 -23.40
N ALA A 457 -6.73 3.41 -22.07
CA ALA A 457 -5.61 3.36 -21.15
C ALA A 457 -4.83 2.05 -21.30
N ASP A 458 -3.50 2.12 -21.19
CA ASP A 458 -2.64 0.94 -21.33
C ASP A 458 -2.93 -0.10 -20.23
N ARG A 459 -3.30 0.33 -19.03
CA ARG A 459 -3.60 -0.55 -17.89
C ARG A 459 -5.02 -0.35 -17.38
N ALA A 460 -5.67 -1.46 -17.00
CA ALA A 460 -6.94 -1.46 -16.28
C ALA A 460 -6.79 -2.33 -15.02
N ILE A 461 -6.97 -1.73 -13.85
CA ILE A 461 -6.86 -2.44 -12.57
C ILE A 461 -8.24 -2.47 -11.91
N ILE A 462 -8.69 -3.67 -11.57
CA ILE A 462 -10.02 -3.88 -10.99
C ILE A 462 -9.84 -4.48 -9.60
N PRO A 463 -10.46 -3.90 -8.56
CA PRO A 463 -10.45 -4.49 -7.23
C PRO A 463 -11.12 -5.87 -7.21
N MET A 464 -10.54 -6.80 -6.44
CA MET A 464 -11.07 -8.17 -6.37
C MET A 464 -12.51 -8.21 -5.86
N TYR A 465 -12.90 -7.37 -4.92
CA TYR A 465 -14.26 -7.29 -4.40
C TYR A 465 -15.29 -6.88 -5.47
N ASP A 466 -14.88 -6.12 -6.48
CA ASP A 466 -15.77 -5.74 -7.59
C ASP A 466 -15.99 -6.92 -8.56
N TRP A 467 -14.98 -7.74 -8.81
CA TRP A 467 -15.16 -9.01 -9.52
C TRP A 467 -16.10 -9.96 -8.77
N LEU A 468 -15.95 -10.04 -7.45
CA LEU A 468 -16.80 -10.86 -6.57
C LEU A 468 -18.21 -10.29 -6.43
N GLY A 469 -18.42 -9.02 -6.74
CA GLY A 469 -19.72 -8.35 -6.61
C GLY A 469 -20.15 -8.10 -5.17
N LEU A 470 -19.17 -7.89 -4.29
CA LEU A 470 -19.42 -7.62 -2.87
C LEU A 470 -19.93 -6.19 -2.66
N GLY A 471 -20.66 -5.98 -1.57
CA GLY A 471 -21.20 -4.70 -1.14
C GLY A 471 -20.28 -3.94 -0.18
N ALA A 472 -20.87 -3.10 0.66
CA ALA A 472 -20.18 -2.24 1.62
C ALA A 472 -19.29 -3.02 2.62
N GLU A 473 -19.59 -4.29 2.87
CA GLU A 473 -18.82 -5.16 3.74
C GLU A 473 -17.36 -5.39 3.27
N ALA A 474 -17.09 -5.16 1.98
CA ALA A 474 -15.76 -5.32 1.40
C ALA A 474 -15.03 -3.99 1.17
N HIS A 475 -15.56 -2.89 1.69
CA HIS A 475 -14.91 -1.58 1.62
C HIS A 475 -13.62 -1.58 2.42
N LEU A 476 -12.51 -1.16 1.77
CA LEU A 476 -11.20 -1.20 2.41
C LEU A 476 -10.91 0.03 3.26
N ASN A 477 -11.17 1.23 2.72
CA ASN A 477 -10.86 2.47 3.42
C ASN A 477 -11.92 3.56 3.18
N THR A 478 -12.31 4.22 4.25
CA THR A 478 -13.07 5.48 4.21
C THR A 478 -12.12 6.60 4.63
N PRO A 479 -11.61 7.42 3.70
CA PRO A 479 -10.70 8.53 4.03
C PRO A 479 -11.29 9.44 5.12
N GLY A 480 -10.43 9.81 6.09
CA GLY A 480 -10.84 10.66 7.22
C GLY A 480 -11.60 9.96 8.35
N LYS A 481 -11.91 8.67 8.24
CA LYS A 481 -12.53 7.88 9.31
C LYS A 481 -11.48 7.05 10.05
N LEU A 482 -11.43 7.16 11.37
CA LEU A 482 -10.60 6.30 12.22
C LEU A 482 -11.35 5.01 12.58
N GLY A 483 -10.66 3.87 12.43
CA GLY A 483 -11.17 2.54 12.77
C GLY A 483 -12.16 1.95 11.75
N GLY A 484 -12.23 0.63 11.69
CA GLY A 484 -13.07 -0.13 10.77
C GLY A 484 -12.58 -0.15 9.32
N ASN A 485 -11.40 0.41 9.04
CA ASN A 485 -10.75 0.35 7.73
C ASN A 485 -9.75 -0.82 7.67
N TRP A 486 -9.37 -1.23 6.47
CA TRP A 486 -8.31 -2.20 6.18
C TRP A 486 -8.58 -3.63 6.71
N ALA A 487 -9.81 -3.90 7.16
CA ALA A 487 -10.16 -5.13 7.87
C ALA A 487 -10.71 -6.23 6.94
N TRP A 488 -11.24 -5.89 5.77
CA TRP A 488 -11.88 -6.88 4.89
C TRP A 488 -10.95 -8.00 4.45
N ARG A 489 -11.48 -9.24 4.49
CA ARG A 489 -10.82 -10.45 3.99
C ARG A 489 -11.72 -11.25 3.07
N ALA A 490 -11.15 -11.79 2.00
CA ALA A 490 -11.86 -12.67 1.10
C ALA A 490 -12.19 -14.02 1.76
N LYS A 491 -13.35 -14.55 1.41
CA LYS A 491 -13.75 -15.91 1.83
C LYS A 491 -12.85 -16.95 1.15
N ALA A 492 -12.49 -18.01 1.88
CA ALA A 492 -11.76 -19.12 1.29
C ALA A 492 -12.50 -19.70 0.06
N GLY A 493 -11.74 -19.94 -1.02
CA GLY A 493 -12.29 -20.41 -2.30
C GLY A 493 -12.89 -19.31 -3.18
N PHE A 494 -12.65 -18.02 -2.88
CA PHE A 494 -13.04 -16.89 -3.73
C PHE A 494 -12.37 -16.96 -5.12
N ASP A 495 -11.18 -17.54 -5.20
CA ASP A 495 -10.29 -17.71 -6.34
C ASP A 495 -10.66 -18.95 -7.19
N SER A 496 -11.95 -19.14 -7.45
CA SER A 496 -12.44 -20.31 -8.16
C SER A 496 -12.05 -20.31 -9.65
N LYS A 497 -11.86 -21.51 -10.21
CA LYS A 497 -11.60 -21.69 -11.65
C LYS A 497 -12.70 -21.07 -12.53
N ALA A 498 -13.96 -21.11 -12.08
CA ALA A 498 -15.07 -20.53 -12.82
C ALA A 498 -14.97 -19.00 -12.89
N LEU A 499 -14.58 -18.36 -11.79
CA LEU A 499 -14.35 -16.92 -11.77
C LEU A 499 -13.13 -16.53 -12.61
N ALA A 500 -12.04 -17.30 -12.53
CA ALA A 500 -10.86 -17.06 -13.37
C ALA A 500 -11.20 -17.11 -14.86
N ALA A 501 -11.94 -18.13 -15.30
CA ALA A 501 -12.40 -18.25 -16.68
C ALA A 501 -13.36 -17.12 -17.12
N GLN A 502 -14.22 -16.64 -16.21
CA GLN A 502 -15.08 -15.49 -16.47
C GLN A 502 -14.26 -14.21 -16.66
N ILE A 503 -13.28 -13.94 -15.79
CA ILE A 503 -12.40 -12.77 -15.88
C ILE A 503 -11.57 -12.81 -17.15
N GLU A 504 -10.97 -13.97 -17.47
CA GLU A 504 -10.21 -14.19 -18.71
C GLU A 504 -11.08 -13.87 -19.93
N ALA A 505 -12.29 -14.42 -20.01
CA ALA A 505 -13.21 -14.19 -21.12
C ALA A 505 -13.54 -12.70 -21.31
N GLU A 506 -13.79 -11.95 -20.24
CA GLU A 506 -14.00 -10.50 -20.31
C GLU A 506 -12.73 -9.78 -20.80
N CYS A 507 -11.54 -10.16 -20.32
CA CYS A 507 -10.28 -9.54 -20.73
C CYS A 507 -9.90 -9.85 -22.19
N VAL A 508 -10.20 -11.05 -22.69
CA VAL A 508 -10.01 -11.43 -24.09
C VAL A 508 -10.78 -10.50 -25.05
N VAL A 509 -12.05 -10.20 -24.73
CA VAL A 509 -12.88 -9.29 -25.54
C VAL A 509 -12.22 -7.92 -25.74
N TYR A 510 -11.51 -7.43 -24.74
CA TYR A 510 -10.86 -6.12 -24.76
C TYR A 510 -9.35 -6.17 -25.06
N CYS A 511 -8.81 -7.31 -25.48
CA CYS A 511 -7.38 -7.53 -25.76
C CYS A 511 -6.48 -7.15 -24.58
N ARG A 512 -6.83 -7.56 -23.35
CA ARG A 512 -6.09 -7.30 -22.11
C ARG A 512 -5.55 -8.56 -21.43
N CYS A 513 -5.49 -9.67 -22.14
CA CYS A 513 -4.87 -10.90 -21.66
C CYS A 513 -3.40 -10.98 -22.04
N ASN A 514 -2.64 -11.81 -21.32
CA ASN A 514 -1.28 -12.17 -21.70
C ASN A 514 -1.30 -12.83 -23.10
N ALA A 515 -0.42 -12.38 -24.01
CA ALA A 515 -0.39 -12.82 -25.41
C ALA A 515 -0.17 -14.34 -25.58
N ASP A 516 0.44 -14.99 -24.59
CA ASP A 516 0.71 -16.43 -24.62
C ASP A 516 -0.57 -17.28 -24.49
N VAL A 517 -1.63 -16.75 -23.91
CA VAL A 517 -2.94 -17.41 -23.82
C VAL A 517 -3.73 -17.33 -25.15
N GLN A 518 -3.43 -16.34 -26.00
CA GLN A 518 -4.11 -16.18 -27.29
C GLN A 518 -3.67 -17.19 -28.35
N ASN A 519 -2.55 -17.87 -28.17
CA ASN A 519 -1.98 -18.82 -29.12
C ASN A 519 -2.39 -20.30 -28.90
N VAL A 520 -3.28 -20.58 -27.97
CA VAL A 520 -3.75 -21.95 -27.63
C VAL A 520 -5.19 -22.18 -28.14
N LYS A 521 -5.54 -21.66 -29.32
CA LYS A 521 -6.77 -22.06 -30.00
C LYS A 521 -6.54 -22.41 -31.46
#